data_9f4e4f9a2dcf24e649e82c4258025a87
#
_entry.id   9f4e4f9a2dcf24e649e82c4258025a87
#
_cell.length_a   1.000
_cell.length_b   1.000
_cell.length_c   1.000
_cell.angle_alpha   90.00
_cell.angle_beta   90.00
_cell.angle_gamma   90.00
#
_symmetry.space_group_name_H-M   'P 1'
#
loop_
_entity.id
_entity.type
_entity.pdbx_description
1 polymer ?
#
loop_
_entity_poly.entity_id
_entity_poly.type
_entity_poly.pdbx_seq_one_letter_code
_entity_poly.pdbx_strand_id
1 'polypeptide(L)'
;MDEAITAFAGLDVHGESTAIGFAEAGRSAARFVGTVGPKFAELSKALAKLGDCSKLLVVYEAGPCGYALARELKRAGYRCEVVAPSKVPRRPGDRVKTDRRDALTLAGLARAAELTFVSIPDERDEAIRDLSRTRIDAVRARLKARQQLKALLLRHARRYTGKTSWNAAHERYLAKVTFDHRAQDVAFVEYRQAVSEAHARVERLSEALTQELEHWRMCALVRALMTLRGVDQLVATTLVAELGELKRFAHPRELMGYLGLVPSEYSSGDKRRLGAITKTGNSQVRRVLIEAAWNYRFPPRITVPLEKRQEQQPAAVRAIAWRAQLRLNHRYRHLTARGVQHNKVCVAIARELAGFVWSIGQQISVPT
;
A
#
# COMPACT_ATOMS: atom_id res chain seq x y z
N MET A 1 33.78 10.24 -2.06
CA MET A 1 33.55 10.68 -0.67
C MET A 1 32.19 11.37 -0.65
N ASP A 2 31.25 10.90 0.18
CA ASP A 2 29.96 11.59 0.36
C ASP A 2 30.23 12.93 1.07
N GLU A 3 30.03 14.04 0.35
CA GLU A 3 30.12 15.36 0.98
C GLU A 3 29.06 15.48 2.07
N ALA A 4 29.45 16.04 3.22
CA ALA A 4 28.55 16.19 4.36
C ALA A 4 27.40 17.16 4.02
N ILE A 5 26.17 16.77 4.30
CA ILE A 5 25.00 17.65 4.19
C ILE A 5 25.15 18.77 5.22
N THR A 6 25.08 20.02 4.78
CA THR A 6 25.18 21.21 5.64
C THR A 6 23.93 22.08 5.59
N ALA A 7 23.00 21.78 4.68
CA ALA A 7 21.77 22.55 4.50
C ALA A 7 20.56 21.61 4.23
N PHE A 8 19.38 22.04 4.65
CA PHE A 8 18.16 21.25 4.61
C PHE A 8 17.00 22.11 4.10
N ALA A 9 16.37 21.69 3.01
CA ALA A 9 15.17 22.33 2.48
C ALA A 9 13.95 21.41 2.70
N GLY A 10 12.95 21.91 3.40
CA GLY A 10 11.65 21.27 3.52
C GLY A 10 10.66 21.88 2.53
N LEU A 11 10.02 21.03 1.72
CA LEU A 11 9.04 21.46 0.74
C LEU A 11 7.64 20.98 1.16
N ASP A 12 6.68 21.87 1.16
CA ASP A 12 5.27 21.53 1.17
C ASP A 12 4.72 21.71 -0.25
N VAL A 13 4.49 20.58 -0.91
CA VAL A 13 4.26 20.49 -2.37
C VAL A 13 2.77 20.32 -2.66
N HIS A 14 2.20 21.25 -3.38
CA HIS A 14 0.84 21.23 -3.91
C HIS A 14 0.84 21.28 -5.44
N GLY A 15 -0.34 21.05 -6.08
CA GLY A 15 -0.47 21.06 -7.53
C GLY A 15 -0.10 22.40 -8.16
N GLU A 16 -0.39 23.52 -7.48
CA GLU A 16 -0.22 24.89 -8.02
C GLU A 16 0.94 25.66 -7.39
N SER A 17 1.53 25.15 -6.29
CA SER A 17 2.57 25.86 -5.57
C SER A 17 3.40 24.95 -4.69
N THR A 18 4.62 25.40 -4.36
CA THR A 18 5.52 24.75 -3.40
C THR A 18 6.04 25.78 -2.41
N ALA A 19 5.73 25.57 -1.13
CA ALA A 19 6.29 26.36 -0.03
C ALA A 19 7.65 25.80 0.37
N ILE A 20 8.64 26.67 0.61
CA ILE A 20 10.02 26.32 0.88
C ILE A 20 10.44 26.79 2.26
N GLY A 21 10.76 25.87 3.16
CA GLY A 21 11.45 26.10 4.42
C GLY A 21 12.93 25.71 4.30
N PHE A 22 13.79 26.41 5.03
CA PHE A 22 15.22 26.17 4.98
C PHE A 22 15.84 26.17 6.37
N ALA A 23 16.76 25.26 6.63
CA ALA A 23 17.54 25.19 7.85
C ALA A 23 19.01 24.91 7.50
N GLU A 24 19.92 25.65 8.09
CA GLU A 24 21.35 25.37 8.04
C GLU A 24 21.76 24.39 9.14
N ALA A 25 22.90 23.73 8.98
CA ALA A 25 23.48 22.94 10.06
C ALA A 25 23.71 23.83 11.30
N GLY A 26 23.50 23.27 12.50
CA GLY A 26 23.62 24.00 13.74
C GLY A 26 22.28 24.26 14.43
N ARG A 27 22.22 25.27 15.30
CA ARG A 27 21.08 25.55 16.21
C ARG A 27 20.14 26.66 15.76
N SER A 28 20.43 27.37 14.68
CA SER A 28 19.60 28.46 14.15
C SER A 28 18.22 27.98 13.80
N ALA A 29 17.19 28.79 14.06
CA ALA A 29 15.83 28.44 13.67
C ALA A 29 15.70 28.29 12.14
N ALA A 30 14.86 27.35 11.69
CA ALA A 30 14.51 27.25 10.28
C ALA A 30 13.79 28.53 9.82
N ARG A 31 14.10 29.02 8.63
CA ARG A 31 13.51 30.22 8.02
C ARG A 31 12.66 29.87 6.81
N PHE A 32 11.62 30.63 6.59
CA PHE A 32 10.80 30.52 5.38
C PHE A 32 11.47 31.27 4.24
N VAL A 33 11.61 30.61 3.10
CA VAL A 33 12.25 31.15 1.89
C VAL A 33 11.21 31.86 1.02
N GLY A 34 10.05 31.25 0.86
CA GLY A 34 8.97 31.73 0.00
C GLY A 34 8.14 30.59 -0.56
N THR A 35 7.20 30.95 -1.42
CA THR A 35 6.40 30.03 -2.20
C THR A 35 6.70 30.25 -3.67
N VAL A 36 6.87 29.18 -4.44
CA VAL A 36 7.09 29.19 -5.90
C VAL A 36 5.93 28.53 -6.60
N GLY A 37 5.77 28.80 -7.89
CA GLY A 37 4.77 28.15 -8.74
C GLY A 37 5.08 26.67 -9.00
N PRO A 38 4.26 26.00 -9.83
CA PRO A 38 4.34 24.56 -10.07
C PRO A 38 5.51 24.14 -10.98
N LYS A 39 6.19 25.10 -11.62
CA LYS A 39 7.27 24.79 -12.56
C LYS A 39 8.56 24.43 -11.86
N PHE A 40 9.15 23.28 -12.21
CA PHE A 40 10.44 22.83 -11.68
C PHE A 40 11.54 23.89 -11.80
N ALA A 41 11.58 24.66 -12.90
CA ALA A 41 12.58 25.70 -13.10
C ALA A 41 12.52 26.80 -12.03
N GLU A 42 11.33 27.17 -11.54
CA GLU A 42 11.15 28.16 -10.47
C GLU A 42 11.66 27.61 -9.12
N LEU A 43 11.34 26.36 -8.82
CA LEU A 43 11.82 25.66 -7.63
C LEU A 43 13.35 25.52 -7.66
N SER A 44 13.91 25.03 -8.79
CA SER A 44 15.35 24.87 -8.95
C SER A 44 16.09 26.19 -8.80
N LYS A 45 15.58 27.29 -9.37
CA LYS A 45 16.13 28.64 -9.20
C LYS A 45 16.09 29.13 -7.76
N ALA A 46 15.03 28.78 -7.01
CA ALA A 46 14.91 29.14 -5.60
C ALA A 46 15.89 28.32 -4.73
N LEU A 47 16.01 27.00 -4.98
CA LEU A 47 16.94 26.12 -4.27
C LEU A 47 18.40 26.48 -4.54
N ALA A 48 18.78 26.85 -5.76
CA ALA A 48 20.14 27.26 -6.11
C ALA A 48 20.64 28.47 -5.32
N LYS A 49 19.74 29.33 -4.80
CA LYS A 49 20.09 30.45 -3.92
C LYS A 49 20.40 30.02 -2.47
N LEU A 50 20.11 28.78 -2.12
CA LEU A 50 20.28 28.25 -0.75
C LEU A 50 21.63 27.57 -0.54
N GLY A 51 22.41 27.38 -1.59
CA GLY A 51 23.75 26.80 -1.53
C GLY A 51 24.03 25.73 -2.58
N ASP A 52 25.09 25.02 -2.39
CA ASP A 52 25.53 23.92 -3.26
C ASP A 52 24.55 22.75 -3.20
N CYS A 53 24.08 22.28 -4.37
CA CYS A 53 23.13 21.19 -4.49
C CYS A 53 23.64 19.87 -3.88
N SER A 54 24.97 19.62 -3.91
CA SER A 54 25.59 18.43 -3.31
C SER A 54 25.51 18.39 -1.78
N LYS A 55 25.42 19.59 -1.14
CA LYS A 55 25.37 19.79 0.31
C LYS A 55 23.96 20.09 0.84
N LEU A 56 22.97 20.17 -0.06
CA LEU A 56 21.59 20.46 0.27
C LEU A 56 20.73 19.19 0.23
N LEU A 57 20.18 18.79 1.38
CA LEU A 57 19.14 17.76 1.43
C LEU A 57 17.78 18.38 1.27
N VAL A 58 17.06 18.01 0.22
CA VAL A 58 15.69 18.41 -0.03
C VAL A 58 14.74 17.31 0.44
N VAL A 59 13.73 17.67 1.23
CA VAL A 59 12.75 16.71 1.75
C VAL A 59 11.32 17.22 1.51
N TYR A 60 10.41 16.32 1.15
CA TYR A 60 8.97 16.63 1.07
C TYR A 60 8.11 15.43 1.47
N GLU A 61 6.82 15.67 1.78
CA GLU A 61 5.90 14.61 2.15
C GLU A 61 5.36 13.86 0.92
N ALA A 62 5.29 12.52 1.01
CA ALA A 62 4.61 11.70 0.02
C ALA A 62 3.12 12.07 -0.03
N GLY A 63 2.67 12.62 -1.16
CA GLY A 63 1.33 13.11 -1.37
C GLY A 63 0.82 12.85 -2.80
N PRO A 64 -0.26 13.52 -3.21
CA PRO A 64 -0.81 13.39 -4.56
C PRO A 64 0.18 13.74 -5.68
N CYS A 65 1.20 14.57 -5.38
CA CYS A 65 2.23 14.99 -6.35
C CYS A 65 3.23 13.87 -6.70
N GLY A 66 3.14 12.71 -6.05
CA GLY A 66 3.94 11.52 -6.39
C GLY A 66 5.44 11.71 -6.20
N TYR A 67 6.22 11.03 -7.06
CA TYR A 67 7.69 10.99 -6.96
C TYR A 67 8.39 11.67 -8.16
N ALA A 68 7.64 12.24 -9.11
CA ALA A 68 8.22 12.91 -10.27
C ALA A 68 9.19 14.03 -9.83
N LEU A 69 8.78 14.86 -8.88
CA LEU A 69 9.61 15.94 -8.32
C LEU A 69 10.92 15.40 -7.72
N ALA A 70 10.88 14.30 -6.98
CA ALA A 70 12.10 13.72 -6.40
C ALA A 70 13.07 13.25 -7.48
N ARG A 71 12.57 12.69 -8.58
CA ARG A 71 13.40 12.28 -9.70
C ARG A 71 14.00 13.47 -10.44
N GLU A 72 13.22 14.54 -10.66
CA GLU A 72 13.72 15.79 -11.27
C GLU A 72 14.81 16.42 -10.40
N LEU A 73 14.61 16.51 -9.09
CA LEU A 73 15.61 17.03 -8.16
C LEU A 73 16.89 16.18 -8.18
N LYS A 74 16.77 14.84 -8.18
CA LYS A 74 17.93 13.93 -8.27
C LYS A 74 18.67 14.07 -9.60
N ARG A 75 17.95 14.23 -10.74
CA ARG A 75 18.58 14.49 -12.05
C ARG A 75 19.29 15.85 -12.08
N ALA A 76 18.80 16.82 -11.32
CA ALA A 76 19.43 18.14 -11.17
C ALA A 76 20.58 18.17 -10.14
N GLY A 77 20.98 17.02 -9.58
CA GLY A 77 22.11 16.87 -8.66
C GLY A 77 21.78 17.11 -7.18
N TYR A 78 20.52 17.37 -6.83
CA TYR A 78 20.11 17.50 -5.42
C TYR A 78 19.98 16.14 -4.74
N ARG A 79 20.34 16.06 -3.47
CA ARG A 79 19.93 14.95 -2.62
C ARG A 79 18.46 15.18 -2.22
N CYS A 80 17.59 14.29 -2.66
CA CYS A 80 16.15 14.40 -2.38
C CYS A 80 15.61 13.15 -1.74
N GLU A 81 14.91 13.31 -0.62
CA GLU A 81 14.23 12.26 0.12
C GLU A 81 12.74 12.58 0.32
N VAL A 82 11.92 11.54 0.32
CA VAL A 82 10.48 11.66 0.51
C VAL A 82 10.09 11.05 1.85
N VAL A 83 9.20 11.70 2.57
CA VAL A 83 8.78 11.30 3.93
C VAL A 83 7.35 10.77 3.91
N ALA A 84 7.05 9.78 4.74
CA ALA A 84 5.67 9.35 4.94
C ALA A 84 4.91 10.35 5.85
N PRO A 85 3.78 10.95 5.40
CA PRO A 85 3.03 11.93 6.22
C PRO A 85 2.63 11.41 7.60
N SER A 86 2.31 10.11 7.70
CA SER A 86 1.92 9.45 8.94
C SER A 86 3.07 9.24 9.93
N LYS A 87 4.31 9.50 9.53
CA LYS A 87 5.53 9.34 10.35
C LYS A 87 6.24 10.65 10.63
N VAL A 88 5.72 11.78 10.15
CA VAL A 88 6.24 13.10 10.51
C VAL A 88 5.84 13.39 11.95
N PRO A 89 6.81 13.64 12.86
CA PRO A 89 6.51 14.00 14.24
C PRO A 89 5.70 15.31 14.31
N ARG A 90 4.63 15.30 15.10
CA ARG A 90 3.81 16.49 15.37
C ARG A 90 3.95 16.89 16.83
N ARG A 91 4.12 18.17 17.07
CA ARG A 91 4.16 18.68 18.44
C ARG A 91 2.76 18.62 19.06
N PRO A 92 2.61 18.12 20.29
CA PRO A 92 1.35 18.19 21.02
C PRO A 92 0.86 19.63 21.11
N GLY A 93 -0.43 19.87 20.78
CA GLY A 93 -1.02 21.22 20.86
C GLY A 93 -0.88 22.09 19.61
N ASP A 94 -0.16 21.66 18.58
CA ASP A 94 -0.08 22.40 17.32
C ASP A 94 -1.37 22.17 16.51
N ARG A 95 -2.28 23.16 16.55
CA ARG A 95 -3.61 23.12 15.91
C ARG A 95 -3.69 23.93 14.62
N VAL A 96 -2.64 24.69 14.29
CA VAL A 96 -2.63 25.54 13.10
C VAL A 96 -1.76 24.90 12.03
N LYS A 97 -2.39 24.43 10.95
CA LYS A 97 -1.72 23.89 9.76
C LYS A 97 -1.66 24.99 8.69
N THR A 98 -0.46 25.27 8.18
CA THR A 98 -0.21 26.13 7.02
C THR A 98 0.99 25.59 6.25
N ASP A 99 0.99 25.72 4.93
CA ASP A 99 2.07 25.29 4.05
C ASP A 99 3.45 25.84 4.51
N ARG A 100 3.48 27.09 4.94
CA ARG A 100 4.68 27.71 5.53
C ARG A 100 5.19 26.95 6.76
N ARG A 101 4.29 26.56 7.68
CA ARG A 101 4.68 25.83 8.90
C ARG A 101 5.12 24.40 8.59
N ASP A 102 4.44 23.75 7.66
CA ASP A 102 4.76 22.39 7.27
C ASP A 102 6.14 22.35 6.60
N ALA A 103 6.45 23.28 5.69
CA ALA A 103 7.78 23.41 5.09
C ALA A 103 8.89 23.69 6.11
N LEU A 104 8.66 24.61 7.09
CA LEU A 104 9.61 24.89 8.17
C LEU A 104 9.84 23.67 9.07
N THR A 105 8.77 22.96 9.39
CA THR A 105 8.82 21.75 10.24
C THR A 105 9.64 20.66 9.55
N LEU A 106 9.41 20.42 8.25
CA LEU A 106 10.18 19.45 7.48
C LEU A 106 11.67 19.78 7.42
N ALA A 107 12.03 21.05 7.18
CA ALA A 107 13.43 21.47 7.17
C ALA A 107 14.11 21.25 8.54
N GLY A 108 13.42 21.62 9.64
CA GLY A 108 13.91 21.42 10.99
C GLY A 108 14.07 19.96 11.38
N LEU A 109 13.09 19.11 11.06
CA LEU A 109 13.13 17.68 11.34
C LEU A 109 14.18 16.95 10.47
N ALA A 110 14.37 17.39 9.22
CA ALA A 110 15.44 16.85 8.35
C ALA A 110 16.81 17.12 8.96
N ARG A 111 17.05 18.35 9.44
CA ARG A 111 18.28 18.72 10.14
C ARG A 111 18.51 17.90 11.42
N ALA A 112 17.44 17.62 12.16
CA ALA A 112 17.50 16.82 13.40
C ALA A 112 17.63 15.30 13.14
N ALA A 113 17.60 14.85 11.88
CA ALA A 113 17.56 13.44 11.48
C ALA A 113 16.36 12.66 12.08
N GLU A 114 15.24 13.34 12.35
CA GLU A 114 14.03 12.76 12.94
C GLU A 114 13.02 12.26 11.90
N LEU A 115 13.35 12.36 10.60
CA LEU A 115 12.46 11.94 9.52
C LEU A 115 12.70 10.47 9.13
N THR A 116 11.60 9.77 8.84
CA THR A 116 11.66 8.43 8.26
C THR A 116 11.34 8.52 6.77
N PHE A 117 12.33 8.22 5.94
CA PHE A 117 12.19 8.29 4.49
C PHE A 117 11.48 7.08 3.92
N VAL A 118 10.77 7.29 2.82
CA VAL A 118 10.15 6.22 2.03
C VAL A 118 11.03 5.90 0.82
N SER A 119 11.03 4.62 0.41
CA SER A 119 11.70 4.24 -0.82
C SER A 119 10.96 4.83 -2.02
N ILE A 120 11.69 5.55 -2.85
CA ILE A 120 11.20 6.10 -4.12
C ILE A 120 11.30 4.98 -5.16
N PRO A 121 10.20 4.50 -5.74
CA PRO A 121 10.24 3.49 -6.79
C PRO A 121 10.82 4.08 -8.07
N ASP A 122 11.38 3.23 -8.91
CA ASP A 122 11.65 3.63 -10.29
C ASP A 122 10.33 3.88 -11.07
N GLU A 123 10.43 4.43 -12.27
CA GLU A 123 9.25 4.79 -13.07
C GLU A 123 8.46 3.55 -13.51
N ARG A 124 9.12 2.41 -13.76
CA ARG A 124 8.47 1.15 -14.15
C ARG A 124 7.74 0.51 -12.97
N ASP A 125 8.37 0.49 -11.79
CA ASP A 125 7.75 -0.03 -10.57
C ASP A 125 6.54 0.84 -10.16
N GLU A 126 6.63 2.17 -10.35
CA GLU A 126 5.52 3.08 -10.11
C GLU A 126 4.36 2.84 -11.10
N ALA A 127 4.64 2.61 -12.38
CA ALA A 127 3.62 2.32 -13.39
C ALA A 127 2.82 1.05 -13.05
N ILE A 128 3.49 -0.03 -12.65
CA ILE A 128 2.81 -1.27 -12.21
C ILE A 128 1.98 -1.02 -10.94
N ARG A 129 2.48 -0.21 -10.02
CA ARG A 129 1.74 0.17 -8.82
C ARG A 129 0.48 0.97 -9.16
N ASP A 130 0.56 1.89 -10.09
CA ASP A 130 -0.60 2.69 -10.53
C ASP A 130 -1.65 1.82 -11.22
N LEU A 131 -1.23 0.88 -12.07
CA LEU A 131 -2.13 -0.10 -12.68
C LEU A 131 -2.80 -1.00 -11.61
N SER A 132 -2.03 -1.49 -10.64
CA SER A 132 -2.54 -2.27 -9.51
C SER A 132 -3.57 -1.50 -8.68
N ARG A 133 -3.30 -0.22 -8.37
CA ARG A 133 -4.22 0.68 -7.66
C ARG A 133 -5.48 0.98 -8.46
N THR A 134 -5.34 1.26 -9.76
CA THR A 134 -6.49 1.46 -10.67
C THR A 134 -7.42 0.24 -10.67
N ARG A 135 -6.85 -0.97 -10.68
CA ARG A 135 -7.64 -2.20 -10.55
C ARG A 135 -8.34 -2.31 -9.19
N ILE A 136 -7.67 -1.95 -8.10
CA ILE A 136 -8.28 -1.96 -6.75
C ILE A 136 -9.46 -1.00 -6.70
N ASP A 137 -9.34 0.18 -7.30
CA ASP A 137 -10.42 1.16 -7.36
C ASP A 137 -11.58 0.68 -8.23
N ALA A 138 -11.31 0.00 -9.34
CA ALA A 138 -12.33 -0.67 -10.14
C ALA A 138 -13.10 -1.76 -9.34
N VAL A 139 -12.40 -2.54 -8.51
CA VAL A 139 -13.05 -3.52 -7.60
C VAL A 139 -13.97 -2.83 -6.60
N ARG A 140 -13.56 -1.69 -6.04
CA ARG A 140 -14.39 -0.88 -5.14
C ARG A 140 -15.61 -0.30 -5.85
N ALA A 141 -15.43 0.22 -7.07
CA ALA A 141 -16.53 0.72 -7.90
C ALA A 141 -17.54 -0.38 -8.22
N ARG A 142 -17.08 -1.59 -8.58
CA ARG A 142 -17.94 -2.77 -8.77
C ARG A 142 -18.72 -3.14 -7.51
N LEU A 143 -18.09 -3.10 -6.35
CA LEU A 143 -18.77 -3.36 -5.08
C LEU A 143 -19.87 -2.33 -4.83
N LYS A 144 -19.61 -1.05 -5.06
CA LYS A 144 -20.56 0.04 -4.91
C LYS A 144 -21.77 -0.14 -5.86
N ALA A 145 -21.51 -0.42 -7.14
CA ALA A 145 -22.59 -0.68 -8.12
C ALA A 145 -23.47 -1.86 -7.70
N ARG A 146 -22.85 -2.97 -7.25
CA ARG A 146 -23.57 -4.13 -6.71
C ARG A 146 -24.43 -3.81 -5.48
N GLN A 147 -23.92 -2.96 -4.58
CA GLN A 147 -24.68 -2.51 -3.40
C GLN A 147 -25.86 -1.64 -3.80
N GLN A 148 -25.69 -0.74 -4.77
CA GLN A 148 -26.76 0.13 -5.27
C GLN A 148 -27.91 -0.68 -5.91
N LEU A 149 -27.57 -1.65 -6.77
CA LEU A 149 -28.59 -2.55 -7.35
C LEU A 149 -29.31 -3.36 -6.27
N LYS A 150 -28.59 -3.94 -5.32
CA LYS A 150 -29.21 -4.66 -4.19
C LYS A 150 -30.13 -3.77 -3.35
N ALA A 151 -29.73 -2.52 -3.13
CA ALA A 151 -30.55 -1.57 -2.38
C ALA A 151 -31.86 -1.21 -3.11
N LEU A 152 -31.82 -1.04 -4.44
CA LEU A 152 -33.04 -0.86 -5.25
C LEU A 152 -33.98 -2.07 -5.11
N LEU A 153 -33.47 -3.27 -5.33
CA LEU A 153 -34.23 -4.51 -5.24
C LEU A 153 -34.87 -4.69 -3.86
N LEU A 154 -34.11 -4.39 -2.79
CA LEU A 154 -34.58 -4.52 -1.42
C LEU A 154 -35.74 -3.54 -1.11
N ARG A 155 -35.65 -2.28 -1.58
CA ARG A 155 -36.70 -1.28 -1.40
C ARG A 155 -38.05 -1.71 -2.01
N HIS A 156 -38.00 -2.49 -3.09
CA HIS A 156 -39.17 -2.96 -3.79
C HIS A 156 -39.51 -4.43 -3.48
N ALA A 157 -39.02 -4.96 -2.35
CA ALA A 157 -39.27 -6.33 -1.88
C ALA A 157 -38.87 -7.43 -2.90
N ARG A 158 -38.04 -7.11 -3.87
CA ARG A 158 -37.47 -8.08 -4.83
C ARG A 158 -36.28 -8.77 -4.20
N ARG A 159 -36.47 -9.96 -3.64
CA ARG A 159 -35.42 -10.71 -2.91
C ARG A 159 -34.99 -11.94 -3.68
N TYR A 160 -33.68 -12.08 -3.87
CA TYR A 160 -33.11 -13.33 -4.34
C TYR A 160 -32.94 -14.29 -3.16
N THR A 161 -33.49 -15.51 -3.31
CA THR A 161 -33.49 -16.54 -2.25
C THR A 161 -32.33 -17.53 -2.36
N GLY A 162 -31.48 -17.44 -3.41
CA GLY A 162 -30.34 -18.31 -3.57
C GLY A 162 -29.19 -18.00 -2.59
N LYS A 163 -28.36 -19.01 -2.33
CA LYS A 163 -27.26 -18.92 -1.35
C LYS A 163 -26.19 -17.88 -1.70
N THR A 164 -25.88 -17.71 -2.99
CA THR A 164 -24.81 -16.81 -3.46
C THR A 164 -25.31 -15.91 -4.57
N SER A 165 -24.98 -14.62 -4.49
CA SER A 165 -25.27 -13.62 -5.53
C SER A 165 -24.13 -13.56 -6.56
N TRP A 166 -24.43 -13.01 -7.74
CA TRP A 166 -23.45 -12.72 -8.82
C TRP A 166 -22.92 -13.98 -9.51
N ASN A 167 -23.72 -15.02 -9.55
CA ASN A 167 -23.52 -16.24 -10.35
C ASN A 167 -24.62 -16.34 -11.41
N ALA A 168 -24.52 -17.33 -12.31
CA ALA A 168 -25.47 -17.54 -13.39
C ALA A 168 -26.94 -17.66 -12.90
N ALA A 169 -27.16 -18.25 -11.71
CA ALA A 169 -28.51 -18.34 -11.14
C ALA A 169 -29.06 -16.97 -10.70
N HIS A 170 -28.21 -16.13 -10.12
CA HIS A 170 -28.58 -14.74 -9.77
C HIS A 170 -28.83 -13.90 -11.02
N GLU A 171 -28.02 -14.05 -12.07
CA GLU A 171 -28.22 -13.35 -13.34
C GLU A 171 -29.57 -13.76 -13.99
N ARG A 172 -29.94 -15.07 -13.99
CA ARG A 172 -31.25 -15.52 -14.45
C ARG A 172 -32.39 -14.94 -13.62
N TYR A 173 -32.20 -14.76 -12.30
CA TYR A 173 -33.18 -14.08 -11.45
C TYR A 173 -33.32 -12.61 -11.85
N LEU A 174 -32.20 -11.89 -11.99
CA LEU A 174 -32.22 -10.47 -12.38
C LEU A 174 -32.87 -10.26 -13.76
N ALA A 175 -32.70 -11.22 -14.69
CA ALA A 175 -33.34 -11.14 -16.01
C ALA A 175 -34.87 -11.25 -15.97
N LYS A 176 -35.44 -11.79 -14.88
CA LYS A 176 -36.90 -11.94 -14.69
C LYS A 176 -37.52 -10.87 -13.83
N VAL A 177 -36.70 -9.97 -13.26
CA VAL A 177 -37.23 -8.87 -12.42
C VAL A 177 -37.85 -7.80 -13.31
N THR A 178 -39.06 -7.44 -13.00
CA THR A 178 -39.83 -6.35 -13.64
C THR A 178 -40.42 -5.43 -12.57
N PHE A 179 -40.70 -4.21 -12.96
CA PHE A 179 -41.38 -3.22 -12.12
C PHE A 179 -42.63 -2.71 -12.82
N ASP A 180 -43.62 -2.34 -12.03
CA ASP A 180 -44.90 -1.85 -12.55
C ASP A 180 -44.80 -0.42 -13.10
N HIS A 181 -43.81 0.33 -12.62
CA HIS A 181 -43.58 1.72 -13.03
C HIS A 181 -42.40 1.85 -13.94
N ARG A 182 -42.55 2.43 -15.13
CA ARG A 182 -41.50 2.61 -16.14
C ARG A 182 -40.22 3.25 -15.58
N ALA A 183 -40.33 4.26 -14.72
CA ALA A 183 -39.17 4.90 -14.13
C ALA A 183 -38.32 3.95 -13.24
N GLN A 184 -38.97 2.97 -12.61
CA GLN A 184 -38.27 1.95 -11.82
C GLN A 184 -37.60 0.92 -12.71
N ASP A 185 -38.20 0.55 -13.84
CA ASP A 185 -37.54 -0.32 -14.83
C ASP A 185 -36.32 0.36 -15.41
N VAL A 186 -36.41 1.63 -15.82
CA VAL A 186 -35.26 2.40 -16.28
C VAL A 186 -34.15 2.42 -15.24
N ALA A 187 -34.45 2.74 -13.99
CA ALA A 187 -33.48 2.75 -12.91
C ALA A 187 -32.85 1.37 -12.68
N PHE A 188 -33.63 0.30 -12.79
CA PHE A 188 -33.14 -1.07 -12.64
C PHE A 188 -32.20 -1.47 -13.78
N VAL A 189 -32.53 -1.14 -15.02
CA VAL A 189 -31.69 -1.41 -16.18
C VAL A 189 -30.37 -0.67 -16.05
N GLU A 190 -30.39 0.61 -15.68
CA GLU A 190 -29.18 1.42 -15.49
C GLU A 190 -28.28 0.85 -14.38
N TYR A 191 -28.83 0.44 -13.22
CA TYR A 191 -28.05 -0.19 -12.18
C TYR A 191 -27.44 -1.55 -12.61
N ARG A 192 -28.17 -2.34 -13.40
CA ARG A 192 -27.62 -3.58 -13.99
C ARG A 192 -26.49 -3.29 -14.94
N GLN A 193 -26.65 -2.30 -15.82
CA GLN A 193 -25.63 -1.89 -16.77
C GLN A 193 -24.36 -1.42 -16.02
N ALA A 194 -24.51 -0.57 -15.00
CA ALA A 194 -23.38 -0.11 -14.17
C ALA A 194 -22.62 -1.28 -13.50
N VAL A 195 -23.31 -2.34 -13.07
CA VAL A 195 -22.66 -3.55 -12.53
C VAL A 195 -21.88 -4.28 -13.60
N SER A 196 -22.45 -4.44 -14.82
CA SER A 196 -21.81 -5.11 -15.96
C SER A 196 -20.55 -4.37 -16.41
N GLU A 197 -20.64 -3.04 -16.60
CA GLU A 197 -19.50 -2.19 -16.97
C GLU A 197 -18.39 -2.21 -15.94
N ALA A 198 -18.74 -2.11 -14.64
CA ALA A 198 -17.76 -2.19 -13.57
C ALA A 198 -17.10 -3.58 -13.50
N HIS A 199 -17.81 -4.66 -13.84
CA HIS A 199 -17.24 -6.00 -13.92
C HIS A 199 -16.25 -6.12 -15.08
N ALA A 200 -16.65 -5.73 -16.28
CA ALA A 200 -15.79 -5.73 -17.46
C ALA A 200 -14.54 -4.87 -17.27
N ARG A 201 -14.65 -3.72 -16.56
CA ARG A 201 -13.50 -2.90 -16.21
C ARG A 201 -12.51 -3.63 -15.31
N VAL A 202 -12.98 -4.37 -14.29
CA VAL A 202 -12.09 -5.16 -13.41
C VAL A 202 -11.38 -6.26 -14.19
N GLU A 203 -12.07 -6.91 -15.14
CA GLU A 203 -11.48 -7.96 -15.98
C GLU A 203 -10.38 -7.39 -16.88
N ARG A 204 -10.66 -6.34 -17.64
CA ARG A 204 -9.65 -5.66 -18.50
C ARG A 204 -8.41 -5.24 -17.72
N LEU A 205 -8.58 -4.65 -16.53
CA LEU A 205 -7.45 -4.23 -15.70
C LEU A 205 -6.68 -5.41 -15.09
N SER A 206 -7.36 -6.53 -14.80
CA SER A 206 -6.69 -7.73 -14.32
C SER A 206 -5.87 -8.39 -15.42
N GLU A 207 -6.38 -8.38 -16.65
CA GLU A 207 -5.71 -8.91 -17.83
C GLU A 207 -4.48 -8.06 -18.20
N ALA A 208 -4.65 -6.72 -18.26
CA ALA A 208 -3.54 -5.80 -18.47
C ALA A 208 -2.43 -5.97 -17.42
N LEU A 209 -2.80 -6.10 -16.13
CA LEU A 209 -1.81 -6.31 -15.06
C LEU A 209 -1.08 -7.66 -15.23
N THR A 210 -1.74 -8.69 -15.74
CA THR A 210 -1.11 -9.99 -16.00
C THR A 210 -0.13 -9.90 -17.17
N GLN A 211 -0.47 -9.17 -18.23
CA GLN A 211 0.41 -8.96 -19.39
C GLN A 211 1.67 -8.16 -19.00
N GLU A 212 1.49 -7.07 -18.28
CA GLU A 212 2.62 -6.23 -17.82
C GLU A 212 3.55 -6.96 -16.84
N LEU A 213 3.02 -7.91 -16.05
CA LEU A 213 3.82 -8.69 -15.11
C LEU A 213 4.94 -9.48 -15.79
N GLU A 214 4.72 -10.02 -16.99
CA GLU A 214 5.71 -10.82 -17.69
C GLU A 214 6.98 -10.04 -18.04
N HIS A 215 6.86 -8.74 -18.23
CA HIS A 215 7.94 -7.82 -18.57
C HIS A 215 8.49 -7.02 -17.38
N TRP A 216 7.91 -7.23 -16.19
CA TRP A 216 8.31 -6.50 -15.00
C TRP A 216 9.53 -7.16 -14.33
N ARG A 217 10.57 -6.36 -14.01
CA ARG A 217 11.78 -6.85 -13.34
C ARG A 217 11.50 -7.62 -12.02
N MET A 218 10.38 -7.30 -11.36
CA MET A 218 9.95 -7.95 -10.12
C MET A 218 9.14 -9.25 -10.35
N CYS A 219 8.94 -9.71 -11.59
CA CYS A 219 8.13 -10.88 -11.91
C CYS A 219 8.58 -12.14 -11.14
N ALA A 220 9.88 -12.37 -11.03
CA ALA A 220 10.44 -13.50 -10.29
C ALA A 220 10.03 -13.47 -8.80
N LEU A 221 10.04 -12.30 -8.17
CA LEU A 221 9.60 -12.12 -6.79
C LEU A 221 8.09 -12.37 -6.66
N VAL A 222 7.28 -11.86 -7.58
CA VAL A 222 5.83 -12.12 -7.60
C VAL A 222 5.55 -13.61 -7.69
N ARG A 223 6.18 -14.31 -8.63
CA ARG A 223 6.03 -15.77 -8.79
C ARG A 223 6.46 -16.55 -7.55
N ALA A 224 7.55 -16.14 -6.91
CA ALA A 224 8.01 -16.75 -5.66
C ALA A 224 6.99 -16.56 -4.51
N LEU A 225 6.41 -15.37 -4.36
CA LEU A 225 5.39 -15.12 -3.34
C LEU A 225 4.10 -15.90 -3.58
N MET A 226 3.76 -16.23 -4.84
CA MET A 226 2.60 -17.06 -5.18
C MET A 226 2.70 -18.51 -4.66
N THR A 227 3.85 -18.95 -4.19
CA THR A 227 4.02 -20.24 -3.50
C THR A 227 3.35 -20.27 -2.13
N LEU A 228 3.08 -19.12 -1.53
CA LEU A 228 2.37 -19.01 -0.26
C LEU A 228 0.88 -19.26 -0.45
N ARG A 229 0.28 -20.01 0.45
CA ARG A 229 -1.15 -20.25 0.45
C ARG A 229 -1.94 -18.95 0.64
N GLY A 230 -2.96 -18.73 -0.16
CA GLY A 230 -3.79 -17.51 -0.13
C GLY A 230 -3.15 -16.30 -0.82
N VAL A 231 -1.97 -16.46 -1.40
CA VAL A 231 -1.30 -15.44 -2.21
C VAL A 231 -1.38 -15.87 -3.67
N ASP A 232 -2.33 -15.32 -4.40
CA ASP A 232 -2.43 -15.46 -5.86
C ASP A 232 -1.62 -14.37 -6.56
N GLN A 233 -1.65 -14.36 -7.89
CA GLN A 233 -0.93 -13.38 -8.70
C GLN A 233 -1.29 -11.94 -8.33
N LEU A 234 -2.58 -11.64 -8.14
CA LEU A 234 -3.04 -10.29 -7.85
C LEU A 234 -2.61 -9.82 -6.45
N VAL A 235 -2.69 -10.72 -5.47
CA VAL A 235 -2.18 -10.46 -4.12
C VAL A 235 -0.67 -10.25 -4.15
N ALA A 236 0.08 -11.15 -4.81
CA ALA A 236 1.53 -11.05 -4.90
C ALA A 236 1.98 -9.77 -5.63
N THR A 237 1.34 -9.43 -6.77
CA THR A 237 1.63 -8.19 -7.50
C THR A 237 1.35 -6.97 -6.64
N THR A 238 0.22 -6.94 -5.92
CA THR A 238 -0.09 -5.84 -4.99
C THR A 238 0.97 -5.72 -3.90
N LEU A 239 1.42 -6.84 -3.31
CA LEU A 239 2.48 -6.83 -2.29
C LEU A 239 3.77 -6.23 -2.84
N VAL A 240 4.22 -6.70 -4.00
CA VAL A 240 5.50 -6.26 -4.60
C VAL A 240 5.42 -4.82 -5.10
N ALA A 241 4.34 -4.44 -5.79
CA ALA A 241 4.16 -3.07 -6.31
C ALA A 241 4.11 -2.01 -5.19
N GLU A 242 3.53 -2.35 -4.06
CA GLU A 242 3.42 -1.42 -2.92
C GLU A 242 4.64 -1.45 -1.98
N LEU A 243 5.36 -2.57 -1.90
CA LEU A 243 6.52 -2.72 -1.02
C LEU A 243 7.85 -2.46 -1.74
N GLY A 244 7.93 -2.70 -3.04
CA GLY A 244 9.20 -2.71 -3.75
C GLY A 244 10.09 -3.87 -3.29
N GLU A 245 11.40 -3.64 -3.31
CA GLU A 245 12.38 -4.64 -2.91
C GLU A 245 12.33 -4.98 -1.43
N LEU A 246 12.11 -6.26 -1.13
CA LEU A 246 11.99 -6.74 0.26
C LEU A 246 13.36 -6.80 0.97
N LYS A 247 14.45 -6.81 0.22
CA LYS A 247 15.83 -6.80 0.77
C LYS A 247 16.18 -5.50 1.50
N ARG A 248 15.45 -4.41 1.24
CA ARG A 248 15.63 -3.14 1.98
C ARG A 248 15.25 -3.21 3.46
N PHE A 249 14.51 -4.23 3.86
CA PHE A 249 14.22 -4.49 5.27
C PHE A 249 15.27 -5.47 5.82
N ALA A 250 16.08 -5.03 6.76
CA ALA A 250 17.12 -5.87 7.35
C ALA A 250 16.54 -7.03 8.17
N HIS A 251 15.35 -6.85 8.74
CA HIS A 251 14.71 -7.85 9.59
C HIS A 251 13.18 -7.91 9.37
N PRO A 252 12.53 -9.08 9.46
CA PRO A 252 11.09 -9.21 9.23
C PRO A 252 10.23 -8.36 10.19
N ARG A 253 10.73 -8.03 11.38
CA ARG A 253 10.03 -7.14 12.33
C ARG A 253 9.92 -5.71 11.79
N GLU A 254 10.89 -5.25 11.01
CA GLU A 254 10.84 -3.94 10.36
C GLU A 254 9.70 -3.89 9.33
N LEU A 255 9.57 -4.93 8.49
CA LEU A 255 8.44 -5.04 7.57
C LEU A 255 7.09 -5.08 8.32
N MET A 256 6.99 -5.86 9.41
CA MET A 256 5.77 -5.90 10.22
C MET A 256 5.42 -4.52 10.82
N GLY A 257 6.44 -3.78 11.29
CA GLY A 257 6.31 -2.40 11.79
C GLY A 257 5.92 -1.43 10.69
N TYR A 258 6.60 -1.50 9.55
CA TYR A 258 6.30 -0.71 8.35
C TYR A 258 4.85 -0.88 7.89
N LEU A 259 4.31 -2.09 8.00
CA LEU A 259 2.92 -2.41 7.66
C LEU A 259 1.92 -2.06 8.75
N GLY A 260 2.37 -1.63 9.92
CA GLY A 260 1.49 -1.36 11.07
C GLY A 260 0.69 -2.58 11.55
N LEU A 261 1.26 -3.78 11.40
CA LEU A 261 0.72 -5.04 11.91
C LEU A 261 1.22 -5.36 13.33
N VAL A 262 2.03 -4.49 13.91
CA VAL A 262 2.48 -4.59 15.29
C VAL A 262 1.47 -3.92 16.23
N PRO A 263 1.26 -4.45 17.46
CA PRO A 263 0.42 -3.78 18.43
C PRO A 263 1.02 -2.44 18.85
N SER A 264 0.16 -1.46 19.16
CA SER A 264 0.58 -0.29 19.91
C SER A 264 0.96 -0.70 21.33
N GLU A 265 1.91 -0.01 21.93
CA GLU A 265 2.39 -0.31 23.27
C GLU A 265 2.47 0.98 24.09
N TYR A 266 1.90 0.93 25.30
CA TYR A 266 1.93 2.00 26.30
C TYR A 266 2.39 1.38 27.61
N SER A 267 3.67 0.99 27.65
CA SER A 267 4.27 0.32 28.81
C SER A 267 5.08 1.30 29.63
N SER A 268 5.00 1.18 30.96
CA SER A 268 5.83 1.95 31.89
C SER A 268 6.23 1.06 33.08
N GLY A 269 7.51 1.03 33.40
CA GLY A 269 8.07 0.13 34.40
C GLY A 269 7.73 -1.33 34.06
N ASP A 270 7.29 -2.11 35.01
CA ASP A 270 6.96 -3.54 34.84
C ASP A 270 5.59 -3.80 34.19
N LYS A 271 4.78 -2.76 33.96
CA LYS A 271 3.44 -2.91 33.40
C LYS A 271 3.47 -2.81 31.88
N ARG A 272 3.28 -3.96 31.21
CA ARG A 272 3.15 -4.02 29.75
C ARG A 272 1.69 -3.88 29.30
N ARG A 273 1.39 -2.83 28.55
CA ARG A 273 0.06 -2.54 28.02
C ARG A 273 0.06 -2.52 26.49
N LEU A 274 -0.46 -3.59 25.88
CA LEU A 274 -0.58 -3.71 24.42
C LEU A 274 -1.99 -3.31 23.97
N GLY A 275 -2.05 -2.48 22.94
CA GLY A 275 -3.29 -2.06 22.28
C GLY A 275 -3.58 -2.80 20.97
N ALA A 276 -4.42 -2.21 20.15
CA ALA A 276 -4.67 -2.69 18.79
C ALA A 276 -3.42 -2.51 17.91
N ILE A 277 -3.44 -3.07 16.70
CA ILE A 277 -2.35 -2.82 15.72
C ILE A 277 -2.27 -1.32 15.40
N THR A 278 -1.05 -0.83 15.16
CA THR A 278 -0.79 0.60 14.93
C THR A 278 -1.48 1.13 13.67
N LYS A 279 -1.74 0.29 12.68
CA LYS A 279 -2.32 0.64 11.37
C LYS A 279 -1.52 1.70 10.58
N THR A 280 -0.29 1.98 10.97
CA THR A 280 0.63 2.84 10.22
C THR A 280 1.00 2.22 8.88
N GLY A 281 1.50 3.02 7.93
CA GLY A 281 1.98 2.55 6.63
C GLY A 281 0.87 2.04 5.71
N ASN A 282 1.23 1.17 4.78
CA ASN A 282 0.41 0.82 3.62
C ASN A 282 -0.82 -0.02 3.95
N SER A 283 -2.00 0.57 3.79
CA SER A 283 -3.29 -0.08 4.07
C SER A 283 -3.66 -1.16 3.04
N GLN A 284 -3.22 -1.02 1.79
CA GLN A 284 -3.51 -2.01 0.73
C GLN A 284 -2.80 -3.32 1.02
N VAL A 285 -1.51 -3.24 1.36
CA VAL A 285 -0.72 -4.42 1.74
C VAL A 285 -1.31 -5.10 2.98
N ARG A 286 -1.68 -4.32 4.01
CA ARG A 286 -2.34 -4.90 5.20
C ARG A 286 -3.61 -5.65 4.82
N ARG A 287 -4.46 -5.07 3.96
CA ARG A 287 -5.71 -5.68 3.50
C ARG A 287 -5.46 -7.02 2.83
N VAL A 288 -4.59 -7.07 1.82
CA VAL A 288 -4.35 -8.31 1.07
C VAL A 288 -3.68 -9.39 1.92
N LEU A 289 -2.81 -9.02 2.87
CA LEU A 289 -2.23 -9.97 3.83
C LEU A 289 -3.28 -10.54 4.79
N ILE A 290 -4.23 -9.74 5.26
CA ILE A 290 -5.33 -10.21 6.12
C ILE A 290 -6.26 -11.12 5.31
N GLU A 291 -6.58 -10.79 4.07
CA GLU A 291 -7.37 -11.65 3.17
C GLU A 291 -6.65 -12.99 2.91
N ALA A 292 -5.35 -12.96 2.63
CA ALA A 292 -4.53 -14.17 2.47
C ALA A 292 -4.51 -15.02 3.77
N ALA A 293 -4.44 -14.38 4.91
CA ALA A 293 -4.38 -15.04 6.22
C ALA A 293 -5.60 -15.92 6.54
N TRP A 294 -6.78 -15.61 6.01
CA TRP A 294 -7.98 -16.44 6.15
C TRP A 294 -7.80 -17.86 5.63
N ASN A 295 -6.90 -18.09 4.68
CA ASN A 295 -6.65 -19.40 4.11
C ASN A 295 -5.94 -20.36 5.07
N TYR A 296 -5.28 -19.84 6.11
CA TYR A 296 -4.57 -20.65 7.10
C TYR A 296 -5.46 -21.25 8.19
N ARG A 297 -6.78 -21.01 8.13
CA ARG A 297 -7.76 -21.76 8.94
C ARG A 297 -7.88 -23.23 8.51
N PHE A 298 -7.57 -23.53 7.26
CA PHE A 298 -7.61 -24.89 6.75
C PHE A 298 -6.31 -25.66 7.02
N PRO A 299 -6.36 -27.00 7.22
CA PRO A 299 -5.17 -27.82 7.42
C PRO A 299 -4.12 -27.62 6.32
N PRO A 300 -2.82 -27.76 6.65
CA PRO A 300 -1.76 -27.71 5.65
C PRO A 300 -1.98 -28.71 4.53
N ARG A 301 -1.94 -28.22 3.30
CA ARG A 301 -2.14 -29.05 2.10
C ARG A 301 -1.58 -28.33 0.88
N ILE A 302 -0.90 -29.06 0.01
CA ILE A 302 -0.56 -28.62 -1.34
C ILE A 302 -1.71 -29.04 -2.24
N THR A 303 -2.45 -28.08 -2.79
CA THR A 303 -3.52 -28.31 -3.75
C THR A 303 -2.95 -28.24 -5.16
N VAL A 304 -3.59 -28.85 -6.14
CA VAL A 304 -3.16 -28.82 -7.55
C VAL A 304 -2.83 -27.40 -8.05
N PRO A 305 -3.66 -26.35 -7.80
CA PRO A 305 -3.29 -25.00 -8.21
C PRO A 305 -2.07 -24.43 -7.46
N LEU A 306 -1.82 -24.85 -6.23
CA LEU A 306 -0.65 -24.42 -5.48
C LEU A 306 0.61 -25.15 -5.96
N GLU A 307 0.51 -26.43 -6.25
CA GLU A 307 1.58 -27.25 -6.83
C GLU A 307 2.08 -26.65 -8.14
N LYS A 308 1.18 -26.35 -9.09
CA LYS A 308 1.53 -25.67 -10.35
C LYS A 308 2.30 -24.36 -10.14
N ARG A 309 1.95 -23.57 -9.10
CA ARG A 309 2.66 -22.34 -8.76
C ARG A 309 4.04 -22.59 -8.14
N GLN A 310 4.27 -23.78 -7.61
CA GLN A 310 5.53 -24.18 -6.96
C GLN A 310 6.50 -24.91 -7.88
N GLU A 311 6.05 -25.45 -9.03
CA GLU A 311 6.83 -26.33 -9.90
C GLU A 311 8.20 -25.77 -10.29
N GLN A 312 8.26 -24.50 -10.68
CA GLN A 312 9.50 -23.86 -11.14
C GLN A 312 10.20 -23.01 -10.06
N GLN A 313 9.76 -23.12 -8.80
CA GLN A 313 10.32 -22.30 -7.75
C GLN A 313 11.47 -22.99 -7.02
N PRO A 314 12.48 -22.23 -6.55
CA PRO A 314 13.62 -22.78 -5.81
C PRO A 314 13.17 -23.63 -4.61
N ALA A 315 13.90 -24.69 -4.31
CA ALA A 315 13.60 -25.58 -3.18
C ALA A 315 13.52 -24.81 -1.84
N ALA A 316 14.39 -23.82 -1.63
CA ALA A 316 14.37 -22.95 -0.45
C ALA A 316 13.04 -22.18 -0.32
N VAL A 317 12.51 -21.62 -1.42
CA VAL A 317 11.24 -20.90 -1.46
C VAL A 317 10.08 -21.85 -1.14
N ARG A 318 10.05 -23.03 -1.76
CA ARG A 318 9.02 -24.06 -1.48
C ARG A 318 9.05 -24.51 -0.02
N ALA A 319 10.24 -24.70 0.54
CA ALA A 319 10.40 -25.06 1.96
C ALA A 319 9.90 -23.95 2.92
N ILE A 320 10.14 -22.67 2.59
CA ILE A 320 9.60 -21.52 3.34
C ILE A 320 8.08 -21.53 3.26
N ALA A 321 7.50 -21.72 2.07
CA ALA A 321 6.05 -21.75 1.87
C ALA A 321 5.37 -22.90 2.64
N TRP A 322 6.00 -24.07 2.68
CA TRP A 322 5.50 -25.21 3.47
C TRP A 322 5.56 -24.92 4.96
N ARG A 323 6.68 -24.42 5.46
CA ARG A 323 6.82 -24.01 6.88
C ARG A 323 5.78 -22.94 7.25
N ALA A 324 5.46 -22.03 6.35
CA ALA A 324 4.40 -21.04 6.56
C ALA A 324 3.05 -21.74 6.79
N GLN A 325 2.68 -22.73 5.96
CA GLN A 325 1.42 -23.46 6.14
C GLN A 325 1.35 -24.16 7.51
N LEU A 326 2.40 -24.88 7.88
CA LEU A 326 2.44 -25.60 9.16
C LEU A 326 2.33 -24.64 10.35
N ARG A 327 3.18 -23.62 10.39
CA ARG A 327 3.24 -22.67 11.50
C ARG A 327 1.98 -21.83 11.62
N LEU A 328 1.50 -21.27 10.51
CA LEU A 328 0.36 -20.34 10.55
C LEU A 328 -0.96 -21.08 10.82
N ASN A 329 -1.14 -22.30 10.31
CA ASN A 329 -2.29 -23.13 10.68
C ASN A 329 -2.26 -23.51 12.16
N HIS A 330 -1.12 -23.98 12.68
CA HIS A 330 -0.98 -24.27 14.12
C HIS A 330 -1.32 -23.03 14.96
N ARG A 331 -0.77 -21.89 14.61
CA ARG A 331 -1.05 -20.62 15.30
C ARG A 331 -2.52 -20.21 15.22
N TYR A 332 -3.14 -20.36 14.05
CA TYR A 332 -4.57 -20.07 13.86
C TYR A 332 -5.42 -20.93 14.80
N ARG A 333 -5.21 -22.25 14.80
CA ARG A 333 -5.94 -23.19 15.65
C ARG A 333 -5.74 -22.90 17.15
N HIS A 334 -4.51 -22.63 17.55
CA HIS A 334 -4.17 -22.31 18.96
C HIS A 334 -4.91 -21.05 19.43
N LEU A 335 -4.89 -19.97 18.64
CA LEU A 335 -5.58 -18.73 19.01
C LEU A 335 -7.10 -18.90 19.04
N THR A 336 -7.66 -19.64 18.08
CA THR A 336 -9.10 -19.93 18.02
C THR A 336 -9.54 -20.79 19.22
N ALA A 337 -8.78 -21.80 19.58
CA ALA A 337 -9.06 -22.65 20.76
C ALA A 337 -9.05 -21.84 22.08
N ARG A 338 -8.30 -20.73 22.13
CA ARG A 338 -8.30 -19.78 23.25
C ARG A 338 -9.45 -18.76 23.21
N GLY A 339 -10.42 -18.91 22.32
CA GLY A 339 -11.57 -18.01 22.20
C GLY A 339 -11.26 -16.66 21.57
N VAL A 340 -10.10 -16.47 20.91
CA VAL A 340 -9.79 -15.21 20.24
C VAL A 340 -10.68 -15.05 19.02
N GLN A 341 -11.31 -13.89 18.87
CA GLN A 341 -12.17 -13.56 17.72
C GLN A 341 -11.45 -13.78 16.38
N HIS A 342 -12.09 -14.41 15.41
CA HIS A 342 -11.52 -14.77 14.11
C HIS A 342 -10.81 -13.60 13.39
N ASN A 343 -11.40 -12.42 13.41
CA ASN A 343 -10.77 -11.23 12.79
C ASN A 343 -9.43 -10.88 13.46
N LYS A 344 -9.35 -10.97 14.79
CA LYS A 344 -8.09 -10.75 15.53
C LYS A 344 -7.08 -11.85 15.24
N VAL A 345 -7.54 -13.10 15.12
CA VAL A 345 -6.70 -14.24 14.71
C VAL A 345 -6.10 -13.98 13.33
N CYS A 346 -6.92 -13.61 12.34
CA CYS A 346 -6.44 -13.31 10.98
C CYS A 346 -5.39 -12.19 10.96
N VAL A 347 -5.55 -11.14 11.76
CA VAL A 347 -4.54 -10.07 11.88
C VAL A 347 -3.23 -10.60 12.46
N ALA A 348 -3.29 -11.47 13.48
CA ALA A 348 -2.10 -12.11 14.06
C ALA A 348 -1.39 -13.01 13.04
N ILE A 349 -2.15 -13.78 12.25
CA ILE A 349 -1.63 -14.60 11.15
C ILE A 349 -1.04 -13.73 10.04
N ALA A 350 -1.69 -12.64 9.64
CA ALA A 350 -1.18 -11.71 8.63
C ALA A 350 0.17 -11.10 9.04
N ARG A 351 0.35 -10.78 10.32
CA ARG A 351 1.63 -10.33 10.85
C ARG A 351 2.74 -11.37 10.67
N GLU A 352 2.48 -12.62 11.02
CA GLU A 352 3.48 -13.70 10.84
C GLU A 352 3.68 -14.02 9.36
N LEU A 353 2.62 -13.96 8.52
CA LEU A 353 2.71 -14.12 7.06
C LEU A 353 3.64 -13.08 6.43
N ALA A 354 3.61 -11.82 6.90
CA ALA A 354 4.56 -10.79 6.45
C ALA A 354 6.01 -11.21 6.69
N GLY A 355 6.30 -11.96 7.76
CA GLY A 355 7.63 -12.53 8.00
C GLY A 355 8.03 -13.59 6.96
N PHE A 356 7.08 -14.42 6.50
CA PHE A 356 7.34 -15.39 5.44
C PHE A 356 7.48 -14.72 4.07
N VAL A 357 6.69 -13.66 3.79
CA VAL A 357 6.86 -12.80 2.61
C VAL A 357 8.28 -12.22 2.59
N TRP A 358 8.75 -11.66 3.70
CA TRP A 358 10.11 -11.17 3.85
C TRP A 358 11.14 -12.29 3.59
N SER A 359 10.96 -13.46 4.21
CA SER A 359 11.90 -14.58 4.06
C SER A 359 12.03 -15.06 2.62
N ILE A 360 10.92 -15.08 1.86
CA ILE A 360 10.96 -15.41 0.41
C ILE A 360 11.67 -14.29 -0.35
N GLY A 361 11.41 -13.03 -0.02
CA GLY A 361 12.07 -11.88 -0.66
C GLY A 361 13.59 -11.89 -0.53
N GLN A 362 14.13 -12.42 0.57
CA GLN A 362 15.60 -12.58 0.74
C GLN A 362 16.20 -13.64 -0.20
N GLN A 363 15.41 -14.60 -0.68
CA GLN A 363 15.88 -15.66 -1.58
C GLN A 363 15.91 -15.26 -3.06
N ILE A 364 15.27 -14.16 -3.42
CA ILE A 364 15.10 -13.74 -4.81
C ILE A 364 15.99 -12.54 -5.10
N SER A 365 16.80 -12.66 -6.14
CA SER A 365 17.51 -11.51 -6.71
C SER A 365 16.63 -10.82 -7.73
N VAL A 366 16.49 -9.52 -7.57
CA VAL A 366 15.77 -8.65 -8.52
C VAL A 366 16.82 -7.98 -9.39
N PRO A 367 16.69 -8.01 -10.71
CA PRO A 367 17.58 -7.23 -11.60
C PRO A 367 17.48 -5.73 -11.29
N THR A 368 18.60 -5.06 -11.32
CA THR A 368 18.70 -3.59 -11.19
C THR A 368 18.15 -2.88 -12.42
#